data_3ff3a4dee9def8a696851c97fdf3d819
#
_entry.id   3ff3a4dee9def8a696851c97fdf3d819
#
_cell.length_a   1.000
_cell.length_b   1.000
_cell.length_c   1.000
_cell.angle_alpha   90.00
_cell.angle_beta   90.00
_cell.angle_gamma   90.00
#
_symmetry.space_group_name_H-M   'P 1'
#
loop_
_entity.id
_entity.type
_entity.pdbx_description
1 polymer ?
#
loop_
_entity_poly.entity_id
_entity_poly.type
_entity_poly.pdbx_seq_one_letter_code
_entity_poly.pdbx_strand_id
1 'polypeptide(L)'
;MRDHRTSEFIKRHIGPSQAEQTKMLDSVGYKSMEKFIKDIVPSSILEDEQLDMRDSVSEQKALDILKKIASKNIINKSYIGMGYYGTYTPNVVLRNILENPGWYTSYTPYQPEIAQGRLEMLLNFQQMVRDLTKMDIANASLLDESTAAAEAVALCQRINKEDAKIVFVSENCNPQ
;
A
#
# COMPACT_ATOMS: atom_id res chain seq x y z
N MET A 1 -14.79 23.19 -20.30
CA MET A 1 -14.08 21.90 -20.16
C MET A 1 -12.60 22.17 -20.26
N ARG A 2 -11.84 22.12 -19.17
CA ARG A 2 -10.38 22.38 -19.21
C ARG A 2 -9.70 21.18 -19.85
N ASP A 3 -8.84 21.44 -20.82
CA ASP A 3 -8.13 20.37 -21.55
C ASP A 3 -6.97 19.84 -20.71
N HIS A 4 -7.24 18.85 -19.86
CA HIS A 4 -6.21 18.16 -19.06
C HIS A 4 -5.26 17.28 -19.90
N ARG A 5 -5.47 17.18 -21.21
CA ARG A 5 -4.74 16.29 -22.11
C ARG A 5 -3.36 16.81 -22.52
N THR A 6 -2.94 17.97 -22.03
CA THR A 6 -1.64 18.57 -22.36
C THR A 6 -0.51 18.23 -21.38
N SER A 7 -0.80 17.57 -20.24
CA SER A 7 0.26 17.23 -19.30
C SER A 7 1.14 16.10 -19.84
N GLU A 8 2.44 16.22 -19.66
CA GLU A 8 3.40 15.16 -20.02
C GLU A 8 3.10 13.83 -19.33
N PHE A 9 2.60 13.88 -18.09
CA PHE A 9 2.23 12.70 -17.33
C PHE A 9 1.13 11.89 -18.02
N ILE A 10 0.06 12.56 -18.50
CA ILE A 10 -1.05 11.89 -19.20
C ILE A 10 -0.55 11.16 -20.43
N LYS A 11 0.32 11.80 -21.24
CA LYS A 11 0.86 11.19 -22.46
C LYS A 11 1.72 9.95 -22.22
N ARG A 12 2.32 9.84 -21.03
CA ARG A 12 3.16 8.70 -20.67
C ARG A 12 2.43 7.59 -19.93
N HIS A 13 1.31 7.89 -19.24
CA HIS A 13 0.69 6.97 -18.29
C HIS A 13 -0.76 6.60 -18.60
N ILE A 14 -1.47 7.41 -19.37
CA ILE A 14 -2.86 7.13 -19.74
C ILE A 14 -2.90 6.66 -21.18
N GLY A 15 -3.43 5.46 -21.37
CA GLY A 15 -3.43 4.65 -22.58
C GLY A 15 -3.83 5.35 -23.88
N PRO A 16 -5.04 5.11 -24.44
CA PRO A 16 -5.34 5.50 -25.81
C PRO A 16 -5.48 7.02 -25.99
N SER A 17 -4.95 7.51 -27.11
CA SER A 17 -5.20 8.87 -27.59
C SER A 17 -6.67 9.07 -27.97
N GLN A 18 -7.10 10.33 -28.13
CA GLN A 18 -8.49 10.63 -28.53
C GLN A 18 -8.86 9.98 -29.87
N ALA A 19 -7.93 9.91 -30.82
CA ALA A 19 -8.16 9.25 -32.11
C ALA A 19 -8.35 7.73 -31.96
N GLU A 20 -7.58 7.13 -31.07
CA GLU A 20 -7.72 5.69 -30.75
C GLU A 20 -9.00 5.42 -29.99
N GLN A 21 -9.38 6.25 -29.04
CA GLN A 21 -10.67 6.15 -28.33
C GLN A 21 -11.85 6.20 -29.32
N THR A 22 -11.81 7.11 -30.28
CA THR A 22 -12.84 7.20 -31.34
C THR A 22 -12.94 5.89 -32.14
N LYS A 23 -11.81 5.32 -32.56
CA LYS A 23 -11.79 4.03 -33.26
C LYS A 23 -12.32 2.88 -32.42
N MET A 24 -11.96 2.86 -31.13
CA MET A 24 -12.46 1.85 -30.19
C MET A 24 -13.97 1.97 -29.98
N LEU A 25 -14.49 3.18 -29.82
CA LEU A 25 -15.94 3.42 -29.71
C LEU A 25 -16.68 3.00 -30.99
N ASP A 26 -16.16 3.36 -32.15
CA ASP A 26 -16.74 2.97 -33.44
C ASP A 26 -16.80 1.43 -33.59
N SER A 27 -15.79 0.71 -33.11
CA SER A 27 -15.74 -0.75 -33.20
C SER A 27 -16.83 -1.45 -32.35
N VAL A 28 -17.29 -0.80 -31.27
CA VAL A 28 -18.38 -1.27 -30.41
C VAL A 28 -19.72 -0.59 -30.70
N GLY A 29 -19.79 0.22 -31.75
CA GLY A 29 -21.03 0.84 -32.24
C GLY A 29 -21.45 2.13 -31.54
N TYR A 30 -20.55 2.78 -30.82
CA TYR A 30 -20.83 4.02 -30.11
C TYR A 30 -20.17 5.25 -30.74
N LYS A 31 -20.81 6.40 -30.64
CA LYS A 31 -20.32 7.68 -31.18
C LYS A 31 -19.67 8.56 -30.12
N SER A 32 -19.94 8.31 -28.84
CA SER A 32 -19.35 9.05 -27.73
C SER A 32 -19.16 8.16 -26.51
N MET A 33 -18.14 8.49 -25.72
CA MET A 33 -17.85 7.84 -24.44
C MET A 33 -19.01 8.03 -23.45
N GLU A 34 -19.62 9.21 -23.44
CA GLU A 34 -20.74 9.52 -22.55
C GLU A 34 -21.93 8.57 -22.80
N LYS A 35 -22.31 8.39 -24.08
CA LYS A 35 -23.40 7.47 -24.43
C LYS A 35 -23.04 6.03 -24.09
N PHE A 36 -21.80 5.62 -24.39
CA PHE A 36 -21.29 4.28 -24.05
C PHE A 36 -21.40 4.01 -22.54
N ILE A 37 -20.95 4.94 -21.71
CA ILE A 37 -21.03 4.80 -20.25
C ILE A 37 -22.48 4.71 -19.77
N LYS A 38 -23.35 5.62 -20.24
CA LYS A 38 -24.77 5.64 -19.85
C LYS A 38 -25.54 4.38 -20.23
N ASP A 39 -25.18 3.74 -21.33
CA ASP A 39 -25.84 2.51 -21.80
C ASP A 39 -25.35 1.26 -21.05
N ILE A 40 -24.11 1.27 -20.52
CA ILE A 40 -23.50 0.11 -19.88
C ILE A 40 -23.62 0.15 -18.37
N VAL A 41 -23.43 1.33 -17.76
CA VAL A 41 -23.44 1.48 -16.31
C VAL A 41 -24.88 1.63 -15.83
N PRO A 42 -25.35 0.80 -14.88
CA PRO A 42 -26.68 0.96 -14.30
C PRO A 42 -26.88 2.34 -13.70
N SER A 43 -28.01 2.97 -13.98
CA SER A 43 -28.32 4.33 -13.49
C SER A 43 -28.28 4.48 -11.97
N SER A 44 -28.47 3.39 -11.23
CA SER A 44 -28.40 3.35 -9.77
C SER A 44 -27.00 3.55 -9.18
N ILE A 45 -25.97 3.37 -9.99
CA ILE A 45 -24.55 3.51 -9.58
C ILE A 45 -23.79 4.52 -10.46
N LEU A 46 -24.45 5.09 -11.46
CA LEU A 46 -23.84 6.11 -12.31
C LEU A 46 -23.90 7.47 -11.60
N GLU A 47 -22.71 8.02 -11.32
CA GLU A 47 -22.58 9.36 -10.80
C GLU A 47 -22.52 10.36 -11.97
N ASP A 48 -23.50 11.27 -12.04
CA ASP A 48 -23.58 12.30 -13.09
C ASP A 48 -22.72 13.54 -12.76
N GLU A 49 -22.33 13.72 -11.51
CA GLU A 49 -21.50 14.84 -11.09
C GLU A 49 -20.00 14.51 -11.28
N GLN A 50 -19.28 15.50 -11.81
CA GLN A 50 -17.82 15.38 -11.88
C GLN A 50 -17.23 15.57 -10.48
N LEU A 51 -16.22 14.75 -10.16
CA LEU A 51 -15.48 14.90 -8.92
C LEU A 51 -14.89 16.31 -8.81
N ASP A 52 -15.08 16.97 -7.68
CA ASP A 52 -14.46 18.26 -7.36
C ASP A 52 -12.96 18.04 -7.07
N MET A 53 -12.18 17.96 -8.12
CA MET A 53 -10.74 17.76 -8.04
C MET A 53 -9.99 19.01 -8.49
N ARG A 54 -8.86 19.25 -7.84
CA ARG A 54 -7.93 20.30 -8.25
C ARG A 54 -7.39 20.04 -9.65
N ASP A 55 -6.99 21.12 -10.32
CA ASP A 55 -6.31 21.01 -11.61
C ASP A 55 -5.03 20.16 -11.50
N SER A 56 -4.70 19.45 -12.58
CA SER A 56 -3.45 18.71 -12.69
C SER A 56 -2.25 19.68 -12.61
N VAL A 57 -1.17 19.21 -12.01
CA VAL A 57 0.09 19.97 -11.92
C VAL A 57 1.21 19.17 -12.57
N SER A 58 2.30 19.85 -12.97
CA SER A 58 3.50 19.15 -13.44
C SER A 58 4.18 18.39 -12.29
N GLU A 59 5.02 17.40 -12.62
CA GLU A 59 5.81 16.65 -11.63
C GLU A 59 6.63 17.57 -10.74
N GLN A 60 7.30 18.55 -11.33
CA GLN A 60 8.08 19.53 -10.57
C GLN A 60 7.19 20.31 -9.59
N LYS A 61 6.04 20.76 -10.05
CA LYS A 61 5.09 21.49 -9.19
C LYS A 61 4.55 20.63 -8.05
N ALA A 62 4.29 19.35 -8.30
CA ALA A 62 3.88 18.41 -7.26
C ALA A 62 4.97 18.26 -6.19
N LEU A 63 6.23 18.10 -6.59
CA LEU A 63 7.37 18.03 -5.68
C LEU A 63 7.54 19.32 -4.87
N ASP A 64 7.37 20.49 -5.48
CA ASP A 64 7.46 21.77 -4.78
C ASP A 64 6.34 21.92 -3.74
N ILE A 65 5.12 21.48 -4.07
CA ILE A 65 3.99 21.46 -3.12
C ILE A 65 4.30 20.53 -1.94
N LEU A 66 4.78 19.32 -2.20
CA LEU A 66 5.12 18.35 -1.17
C LEU A 66 6.27 18.87 -0.27
N LYS A 67 7.32 19.44 -0.85
CA LYS A 67 8.41 20.09 -0.09
C LYS A 67 7.89 21.21 0.79
N LYS A 68 6.98 22.05 0.27
CA LYS A 68 6.36 23.13 1.04
C LYS A 68 5.51 22.61 2.20
N ILE A 69 4.80 21.50 2.01
CA ILE A 69 4.04 20.85 3.08
C ILE A 69 5.01 20.26 4.11
N ALA A 70 6.00 19.50 3.66
CA ALA A 70 7.00 18.86 4.52
C ALA A 70 7.80 19.88 5.36
N SER A 71 8.11 21.05 4.79
CA SER A 71 8.85 22.11 5.50
C SER A 71 8.11 22.73 6.70
N LYS A 72 6.82 22.45 6.85
CA LYS A 72 6.04 22.87 8.03
C LYS A 72 6.27 21.97 9.25
N ASN A 73 6.86 20.79 9.06
CA ASN A 73 7.18 19.90 10.15
C ASN A 73 8.37 20.42 10.94
N ILE A 74 8.27 20.40 12.26
CA ILE A 74 9.35 20.73 13.16
C ILE A 74 9.96 19.43 13.66
N ILE A 75 11.21 19.17 13.27
CA ILE A 75 11.93 17.96 13.67
C ILE A 75 12.63 18.21 14.98
N ASN A 76 12.04 17.77 16.07
CA ASN A 76 12.63 17.85 17.41
C ASN A 76 13.36 16.55 17.75
N LYS A 77 14.31 16.62 18.69
CA LYS A 77 14.88 15.42 19.30
C LYS A 77 13.82 14.76 20.18
N SER A 78 13.55 13.47 19.93
CA SER A 78 12.62 12.70 20.75
C SER A 78 13.32 12.17 22.00
N TYR A 79 12.70 12.37 23.15
CA TYR A 79 13.10 11.81 24.45
C TYR A 79 11.97 10.99 25.10
N ILE A 80 10.90 10.77 24.37
CA ILE A 80 9.71 10.06 24.89
C ILE A 80 9.99 8.57 25.05
N GLY A 81 10.76 7.97 24.16
CA GLY A 81 10.90 6.51 24.07
C GLY A 81 9.60 5.83 23.61
N MET A 82 9.46 4.54 23.87
CA MET A 82 8.28 3.73 23.56
C MET A 82 7.86 3.81 22.07
N GLY A 83 8.84 3.69 21.17
CA GLY A 83 8.63 3.71 19.73
C GLY A 83 9.96 3.62 18.98
N TYR A 84 9.92 3.64 17.67
CA TYR A 84 11.08 3.49 16.78
C TYR A 84 11.72 4.83 16.40
N TYR A 85 11.71 5.80 17.30
CA TYR A 85 12.24 7.13 17.06
C TYR A 85 13.77 7.16 17.13
N GLY A 86 14.37 7.90 16.21
CA GLY A 86 15.82 8.13 16.19
C GLY A 86 16.65 6.91 15.77
N THR A 87 16.05 5.93 15.11
CA THR A 87 16.77 4.78 14.56
C THR A 87 17.56 5.18 13.31
N TYR A 88 18.73 4.53 13.14
CA TYR A 88 19.59 4.74 11.98
C TYR A 88 19.45 3.58 11.01
N THR A 89 19.08 3.88 9.76
CA THR A 89 19.08 2.89 8.69
C THR A 89 20.46 2.84 8.03
N PRO A 90 21.15 1.69 8.05
CA PRO A 90 22.40 1.56 7.32
C PRO A 90 22.23 1.84 5.83
N ASN A 91 23.17 2.56 5.21
CA ASN A 91 23.07 2.94 3.81
C ASN A 91 22.94 1.74 2.86
N VAL A 92 23.57 0.62 3.18
CA VAL A 92 23.44 -0.61 2.38
C VAL A 92 22.00 -1.15 2.43
N VAL A 93 21.33 -1.09 3.56
CA VAL A 93 19.94 -1.50 3.71
C VAL A 93 19.03 -0.53 2.92
N LEU A 94 19.24 0.77 3.09
CA LEU A 94 18.48 1.79 2.36
C LEU A 94 18.58 1.59 0.85
N ARG A 95 19.81 1.54 0.32
CA ARG A 95 20.08 1.51 -1.12
C ARG A 95 19.78 0.17 -1.78
N ASN A 96 20.17 -0.92 -1.13
CA ASN A 96 20.15 -2.24 -1.76
C ASN A 96 18.86 -3.04 -1.43
N ILE A 97 18.08 -2.61 -0.45
CA ILE A 97 16.84 -3.26 -0.07
C ILE A 97 15.66 -2.32 -0.22
N LEU A 98 15.61 -1.22 0.53
CA LEU A 98 14.44 -0.32 0.54
C LEU A 98 14.22 0.41 -0.79
N GLU A 99 15.28 0.77 -1.49
CA GLU A 99 15.24 1.41 -2.82
C GLU A 99 15.25 0.41 -3.98
N ASN A 100 15.42 -0.89 -3.71
CA ASN A 100 15.52 -1.90 -4.76
C ASN A 100 14.13 -2.36 -5.22
N PRO A 101 13.77 -2.13 -6.49
CA PRO A 101 12.45 -2.52 -7.00
C PRO A 101 12.18 -4.02 -6.95
N GLY A 102 13.20 -4.87 -6.97
CA GLY A 102 13.04 -6.31 -6.76
C GLY A 102 12.47 -6.68 -5.40
N TRP A 103 12.71 -5.83 -4.38
CA TRP A 103 12.16 -5.99 -3.05
C TRP A 103 10.81 -5.30 -2.88
N TYR A 104 10.69 -4.02 -3.17
CA TYR A 104 9.44 -3.30 -2.88
C TYR A 104 8.30 -3.59 -3.86
N THR A 105 8.57 -4.14 -5.06
CA THR A 105 7.53 -4.59 -5.99
C THR A 105 7.12 -6.04 -5.82
N SER A 106 7.77 -6.77 -4.91
CA SER A 106 7.46 -8.19 -4.73
C SER A 106 6.07 -8.38 -4.12
N TYR A 107 5.33 -9.34 -4.69
CA TYR A 107 3.97 -9.64 -4.29
C TYR A 107 3.90 -10.79 -3.28
N THR A 108 2.73 -11.00 -2.66
CA THR A 108 2.50 -12.16 -1.79
C THR A 108 2.81 -13.45 -2.56
N PRO A 109 3.56 -14.40 -1.96
CA PRO A 109 4.02 -15.60 -2.66
C PRO A 109 2.91 -16.66 -2.81
N TYR A 110 1.85 -16.35 -3.56
CA TYR A 110 0.77 -17.29 -3.85
C TYR A 110 1.20 -18.48 -4.71
N GLN A 111 2.20 -18.27 -5.57
CA GLN A 111 2.79 -19.30 -6.41
C GLN A 111 4.19 -19.63 -5.89
N PRO A 112 4.34 -20.74 -5.13
CA PRO A 112 5.62 -21.08 -4.53
C PRO A 112 6.72 -21.35 -5.57
N GLU A 113 6.37 -21.79 -6.77
CA GLU A 113 7.32 -22.10 -7.84
C GLU A 113 8.13 -20.88 -8.28
N ILE A 114 7.55 -19.70 -8.27
CA ILE A 114 8.22 -18.44 -8.66
C ILE A 114 8.70 -17.62 -7.46
N ALA A 115 8.39 -18.05 -6.25
CA ALA A 115 8.64 -17.31 -5.02
C ALA A 115 9.59 -18.07 -4.06
N GLN A 116 10.35 -19.04 -4.55
CA GLN A 116 11.16 -19.94 -3.72
C GLN A 116 12.13 -19.21 -2.80
N GLY A 117 12.89 -18.24 -3.33
CA GLY A 117 13.85 -17.46 -2.52
C GLY A 117 13.15 -16.61 -1.45
N ARG A 118 11.97 -16.09 -1.73
CA ARG A 118 11.18 -15.36 -0.73
C ARG A 118 10.67 -16.28 0.37
N LEU A 119 10.20 -17.46 0.02
CA LEU A 119 9.74 -18.45 1.00
C LEU A 119 10.90 -18.91 1.90
N GLU A 120 12.08 -19.12 1.34
CA GLU A 120 13.29 -19.42 2.12
C GLU A 120 13.62 -18.28 3.10
N MET A 121 13.55 -17.03 2.66
CA MET A 121 13.76 -15.86 3.51
C MET A 121 12.74 -15.81 4.66
N LEU A 122 11.46 -16.08 4.40
CA LEU A 122 10.42 -16.12 5.42
C LEU A 122 10.68 -17.22 6.45
N LEU A 123 11.12 -18.40 6.03
CA LEU A 123 11.51 -19.48 6.93
C LEU A 123 12.71 -19.10 7.81
N ASN A 124 13.71 -18.44 7.24
CA ASN A 124 14.86 -17.94 7.99
C ASN A 124 14.43 -16.91 9.04
N PHE A 125 13.50 -16.01 8.72
CA PHE A 125 12.94 -15.06 9.67
C PHE A 125 12.22 -15.78 10.83
N GLN A 126 11.36 -16.76 10.52
CA GLN A 126 10.68 -17.56 11.53
C GLN A 126 11.65 -18.27 12.45
N GLN A 127 12.70 -18.86 11.90
CA GLN A 127 13.75 -19.53 12.69
C GLN A 127 14.47 -18.53 13.60
N MET A 128 14.85 -17.37 13.09
CA MET A 128 15.51 -16.32 13.88
C MET A 128 14.64 -15.88 15.08
N VAL A 129 13.36 -15.65 14.85
CA VAL A 129 12.45 -15.26 15.92
C VAL A 129 12.31 -16.35 16.98
N ARG A 130 12.20 -17.62 16.56
CA ARG A 130 12.16 -18.76 17.48
C ARG A 130 13.43 -18.83 18.33
N ASP A 131 14.59 -18.66 17.72
CA ASP A 131 15.88 -18.74 18.41
C ASP A 131 16.04 -17.62 19.45
N LEU A 132 15.55 -16.41 19.13
CA LEU A 132 15.60 -15.26 20.03
C LEU A 132 14.58 -15.34 21.18
N THR A 133 13.38 -15.83 20.91
CA THR A 133 12.28 -15.84 21.88
C THR A 133 12.11 -17.15 22.62
N LYS A 134 12.68 -18.24 22.12
CA LYS A 134 12.46 -19.62 22.59
C LYS A 134 11.02 -20.10 22.45
N MET A 135 10.23 -19.47 21.61
CA MET A 135 8.89 -19.95 21.25
C MET A 135 8.99 -21.13 20.29
N ASP A 136 8.04 -22.06 20.36
CA ASP A 136 8.05 -23.26 19.53
C ASP A 136 7.80 -22.97 18.05
N ILE A 137 6.95 -21.97 17.78
CA ILE A 137 6.55 -21.57 16.44
C ILE A 137 6.53 -20.04 16.36
N ALA A 138 6.87 -19.52 15.19
CA ALA A 138 6.70 -18.11 14.85
C ALA A 138 6.06 -17.97 13.46
N ASN A 139 5.24 -16.95 13.28
CA ASN A 139 4.73 -16.54 11.98
C ASN A 139 5.71 -15.61 11.26
N ALA A 140 5.44 -15.37 10.00
CA ALA A 140 6.12 -14.34 9.21
C ALA A 140 5.14 -13.65 8.28
N SER A 141 5.49 -12.46 7.81
CA SER A 141 4.77 -11.75 6.73
C SER A 141 3.36 -11.29 7.09
N LEU A 142 3.15 -10.85 8.32
CA LEU A 142 1.98 -10.04 8.68
C LEU A 142 2.24 -8.56 8.36
N LEU A 143 1.18 -7.78 8.21
CA LEU A 143 1.26 -6.38 7.76
C LEU A 143 2.12 -5.52 8.70
N ASP A 144 1.83 -5.58 10.01
CA ASP A 144 2.52 -4.83 11.06
C ASP A 144 2.34 -5.52 12.43
N GLU A 145 2.98 -4.97 13.46
CA GLU A 145 2.94 -5.53 14.81
C GLU A 145 1.53 -5.48 15.42
N SER A 146 0.81 -4.40 15.19
CA SER A 146 -0.56 -4.24 15.69
C SER A 146 -1.50 -5.27 15.07
N THR A 147 -1.40 -5.48 13.76
CA THR A 147 -2.13 -6.54 13.05
C THR A 147 -1.74 -7.92 13.56
N ALA A 148 -0.45 -8.17 13.81
CA ALA A 148 0.02 -9.43 14.36
C ALA A 148 -0.59 -9.72 15.76
N ALA A 149 -0.66 -8.70 16.61
CA ALA A 149 -1.30 -8.81 17.92
C ALA A 149 -2.82 -9.09 17.80
N ALA A 150 -3.50 -8.38 16.91
CA ALA A 150 -4.94 -8.60 16.66
C ALA A 150 -5.22 -10.01 16.10
N GLU A 151 -4.40 -10.47 15.16
CA GLU A 151 -4.50 -11.82 14.59
C GLU A 151 -4.21 -12.91 15.64
N ALA A 152 -3.28 -12.67 16.56
CA ALA A 152 -3.04 -13.59 17.67
C ALA A 152 -4.28 -13.74 18.56
N VAL A 153 -4.94 -12.65 18.90
CA VAL A 153 -6.22 -12.67 19.66
C VAL A 153 -7.28 -13.44 18.89
N ALA A 154 -7.47 -13.13 17.61
CA ALA A 154 -8.44 -13.81 16.78
C ALA A 154 -8.13 -15.31 16.61
N LEU A 155 -6.86 -15.68 16.52
CA LEU A 155 -6.42 -17.07 16.49
C LEU A 155 -6.78 -17.80 17.78
N CYS A 156 -6.48 -17.21 18.93
CA CYS A 156 -6.84 -17.75 20.23
C CYS A 156 -8.35 -17.99 20.37
N GLN A 157 -9.16 -17.04 19.93
CA GLN A 157 -10.63 -17.16 19.93
C GLN A 157 -11.12 -18.29 19.02
N ARG A 158 -10.51 -18.49 17.84
CA ARG A 158 -10.90 -19.56 16.91
C ARG A 158 -10.52 -20.96 17.41
N ILE A 159 -9.40 -21.08 18.11
CA ILE A 159 -8.89 -22.37 18.62
C ILE A 159 -9.55 -22.73 19.94
N ASN A 160 -9.80 -21.75 20.78
CA ASN A 160 -10.41 -22.00 22.10
C ASN A 160 -11.89 -22.32 21.94
N LYS A 161 -12.29 -23.53 22.37
CA LYS A 161 -13.69 -23.99 22.30
C LYS A 161 -14.53 -23.44 23.48
N GLU A 162 -13.89 -22.89 24.49
CA GLU A 162 -14.55 -22.24 25.61
C GLU A 162 -14.84 -20.78 25.23
N ASP A 163 -15.94 -20.22 25.71
CA ASP A 163 -16.35 -18.83 25.44
C ASP A 163 -15.48 -17.85 26.25
N ALA A 164 -14.18 -17.84 25.91
CA ALA A 164 -13.20 -16.93 26.49
C ALA A 164 -13.43 -15.52 25.99
N LYS A 165 -13.88 -14.62 26.85
CA LYS A 165 -14.23 -13.23 26.55
C LYS A 165 -13.18 -12.22 27.02
N ILE A 166 -12.12 -12.67 27.67
CA ILE A 166 -11.14 -11.79 28.31
C ILE A 166 -9.78 -11.98 27.67
N VAL A 167 -9.18 -10.87 27.27
CA VAL A 167 -7.81 -10.80 26.78
C VAL A 167 -7.01 -9.88 27.71
N PHE A 168 -5.87 -10.35 28.17
CA PHE A 168 -4.95 -9.54 28.97
C PHE A 168 -3.88 -8.95 28.07
N VAL A 169 -3.72 -7.65 28.12
CA VAL A 169 -2.66 -6.90 27.43
C VAL A 169 -1.76 -6.26 28.48
N SER A 170 -0.46 -6.44 28.34
CA SER A 170 0.52 -5.82 29.23
C SER A 170 0.51 -4.29 29.09
N GLU A 171 0.58 -3.57 30.21
CA GLU A 171 0.79 -2.12 30.23
C GLU A 171 2.15 -1.68 29.65
N ASN A 172 3.09 -2.64 29.53
CA ASN A 172 4.40 -2.41 28.94
C ASN A 172 4.44 -2.61 27.42
N CYS A 173 3.29 -2.87 26.78
CA CYS A 173 3.24 -2.91 25.32
C CYS A 173 3.48 -1.51 24.74
N ASN A 174 4.07 -1.46 23.55
CA ASN A 174 4.22 -0.22 22.80
C ASN A 174 2.81 0.36 22.54
N PRO A 175 2.57 1.66 22.81
CA PRO A 175 1.27 2.29 22.62
C PRO A 175 0.81 2.39 21.16
N GLN A 176 1.72 2.23 20.20
CA GLN A 176 1.40 2.15 18.77
C GLN A 176 0.95 0.76 18.38
#